data_1f00b0962dcef350687e68612f58db66
#
_entry.id   1f00b0962dcef350687e68612f58db66
#
_cell.length_a   1.000
_cell.length_b   1.000
_cell.length_c   1.000
_cell.angle_alpha   90.00
_cell.angle_beta   90.00
_cell.angle_gamma   90.00
#
_symmetry.space_group_name_H-M   'P 1'
#
loop_
_entity.id
_entity.type
_entity.pdbx_description
1 polymer ?
#
loop_
_entity_poly.entity_id
_entity_poly.type
_entity_poly.pdbx_seq_one_letter_code
_entity_poly.pdbx_strand_id
1 'polypeptide(L)'
;QTGNGSIYGINWNQVVQGCKNVDGTTLKDNSGNYFNAGGSLLQNNGISNWATNGCTTVLDKTDATREKPFLYFDEDTDSYKVFVPAVRKDTTGVSWSENDMGKGKSLGLNSFYIANPDVDTADTINAALGKGYNLLLQPGIYKLDKAIEVTHENTIVLGLGMATFTSSDKNTDTFIRVAGKKWNSDYTKVEENYDIGGVEIAGVILDAGKHTNTLLEVGYEGANVDHSNNPCVLQDVICRV
;
A
#
# COMPACT_ATOMS: atom_id res chain seq x y z
N GLN A 1 5.74 -22.20 6.93
CA GLN A 1 5.92 -22.80 8.26
C GLN A 1 6.50 -24.17 8.07
N THR A 2 7.68 -24.38 8.54
CA THR A 2 8.25 -25.70 8.54
C THR A 2 7.64 -26.51 9.65
N GLY A 3 7.00 -27.57 9.25
CA GLY A 3 6.21 -28.39 10.12
C GLY A 3 6.98 -29.13 11.18
N ASN A 4 7.30 -28.45 12.21
CA ASN A 4 7.57 -29.11 13.46
C ASN A 4 6.30 -29.14 14.32
N GLY A 5 5.17 -29.35 13.73
CA GLY A 5 3.85 -29.60 14.32
C GLY A 5 3.46 -28.87 15.61
N SER A 6 4.41 -28.21 16.22
CA SER A 6 4.30 -27.54 17.51
C SER A 6 4.36 -26.01 17.43
N ILE A 7 4.50 -25.44 16.23
CA ILE A 7 4.48 -23.98 16.05
C ILE A 7 3.07 -23.60 15.59
N TYR A 8 2.20 -23.43 16.52
CA TYR A 8 0.88 -22.83 16.31
C TYR A 8 0.98 -21.31 16.46
N GLY A 9 1.94 -20.70 15.80
CA GLY A 9 2.13 -19.28 15.85
C GLY A 9 2.10 -18.69 14.45
N ILE A 10 1.57 -17.52 14.32
CA ILE A 10 1.77 -16.67 13.16
C ILE A 10 3.23 -16.23 13.22
N ASN A 11 4.03 -16.60 12.25
CA ASN A 11 5.36 -16.02 12.08
C ASN A 11 5.16 -14.59 11.56
N TRP A 12 5.34 -13.64 12.42
CA TRP A 12 5.25 -12.22 12.08
C TRP A 12 6.58 -11.81 11.46
N ASN A 13 6.56 -11.49 10.19
CA ASN A 13 7.65 -10.74 9.58
C ASN A 13 7.40 -9.25 9.83
N GLN A 14 8.36 -8.60 10.46
CA GLN A 14 8.26 -7.18 10.80
C GLN A 14 9.40 -6.42 10.13
N VAL A 15 9.06 -5.26 9.60
CA VAL A 15 10.03 -4.29 9.12
C VAL A 15 9.82 -2.99 9.90
N VAL A 16 10.87 -2.51 10.54
CA VAL A 16 10.87 -1.25 11.30
C VAL A 16 11.86 -0.31 10.64
N GLN A 17 11.38 0.82 10.16
CA GLN A 17 12.21 1.79 9.43
C GLN A 17 12.18 3.16 10.11
N GLY A 18 13.36 3.75 10.33
CA GLY A 18 13.50 5.12 10.80
C GLY A 18 12.89 5.42 12.17
N CYS A 19 12.63 4.40 12.96
CA CYS A 19 12.09 4.57 14.31
C CYS A 19 13.17 4.93 15.31
N LYS A 20 12.84 5.86 16.23
CA LYS A 20 13.67 6.26 17.35
C LYS A 20 12.86 6.28 18.63
N ASN A 21 13.57 6.27 19.77
CA ASN A 21 12.96 6.57 21.05
C ASN A 21 12.48 8.03 21.11
N VAL A 22 11.64 8.34 22.08
CA VAL A 22 11.10 9.70 22.30
C VAL A 22 12.21 10.73 22.49
N ASP A 23 13.34 10.33 23.09
CA ASP A 23 14.53 11.16 23.28
C ASP A 23 15.42 11.28 22.03
N GLY A 24 15.00 10.69 20.90
CA GLY A 24 15.74 10.71 19.66
C GLY A 24 16.89 9.71 19.55
N THR A 25 17.11 8.88 20.57
CA THR A 25 18.11 7.80 20.52
C THR A 25 17.65 6.64 19.66
N THR A 26 18.59 5.77 19.25
CA THR A 26 18.26 4.57 18.48
C THR A 26 17.46 3.58 19.33
N LEU A 27 16.61 2.77 18.70
CA LEU A 27 15.86 1.69 19.38
C LEU A 27 16.74 0.50 19.76
N LYS A 28 18.00 0.72 20.10
CA LYS A 28 18.96 -0.31 20.48
C LYS A 28 19.42 -0.12 21.92
N ASP A 29 19.55 -1.21 22.66
CA ASP A 29 20.24 -1.22 23.96
C ASP A 29 21.76 -1.14 23.78
N ASN A 30 22.48 -1.08 24.91
CA ASN A 30 23.95 -1.06 24.92
C ASN A 30 24.60 -2.34 24.34
N SER A 31 23.82 -3.40 24.17
CA SER A 31 24.23 -4.67 23.57
C SER A 31 23.85 -4.78 22.09
N GLY A 32 23.26 -3.71 21.51
CA GLY A 32 22.84 -3.65 20.12
C GLY A 32 21.50 -4.31 19.83
N ASN A 33 20.72 -4.69 20.84
CA ASN A 33 19.40 -5.27 20.65
C ASN A 33 18.35 -4.17 20.46
N TYR A 34 17.35 -4.43 19.62
CA TYR A 34 16.29 -3.47 19.33
C TYR A 34 15.16 -3.53 20.37
N PHE A 35 14.61 -2.35 20.73
CA PHE A 35 13.45 -2.21 21.60
C PHE A 35 12.22 -1.75 20.82
N ASN A 36 11.04 -2.16 21.30
CA ASN A 36 9.80 -1.50 20.89
C ASN A 36 9.63 -0.15 21.63
N ALA A 37 8.69 0.66 21.16
CA ALA A 37 8.39 1.97 21.76
C ALA A 37 7.94 1.90 23.23
N GLY A 38 7.60 0.72 23.77
CA GLY A 38 7.27 0.48 25.16
C GLY A 38 8.45 0.00 26.02
N GLY A 39 9.68 0.03 25.50
CA GLY A 39 10.88 -0.40 26.23
C GLY A 39 11.05 -1.91 26.35
N SER A 40 10.19 -2.72 25.75
CA SER A 40 10.37 -4.17 25.68
C SER A 40 11.23 -4.52 24.48
N LEU A 41 12.15 -5.45 24.64
CA LEU A 41 12.92 -5.98 23.51
C LEU A 41 11.97 -6.49 22.42
N LEU A 42 12.16 -6.08 21.18
CA LEU A 42 11.42 -6.62 20.04
C LEU A 42 11.55 -8.15 19.94
N GLN A 43 12.54 -8.70 20.59
CA GLN A 43 12.82 -10.13 20.75
C GLN A 43 11.93 -10.84 21.75
N ASN A 44 11.16 -10.13 22.60
CA ASN A 44 10.62 -10.69 23.83
C ASN A 44 9.10 -10.97 23.82
N ASN A 45 8.47 -11.02 22.67
CA ASN A 45 7.07 -11.47 22.56
C ASN A 45 6.93 -13.00 22.59
N GLY A 46 7.65 -13.67 23.49
CA GLY A 46 7.60 -15.12 23.64
C GLY A 46 8.38 -15.91 22.59
N ILE A 47 8.99 -15.22 21.61
CA ILE A 47 9.89 -15.80 20.62
C ILE A 47 11.25 -15.17 20.85
N SER A 48 12.13 -15.90 21.51
CA SER A 48 13.51 -15.47 21.70
C SER A 48 14.19 -15.29 20.34
N ASN A 49 14.89 -14.15 20.15
CA ASN A 49 15.72 -13.86 18.99
C ASN A 49 15.01 -13.58 17.66
N TRP A 50 13.95 -12.80 17.67
CA TRP A 50 13.27 -12.39 16.44
C TRP A 50 14.22 -11.71 15.44
N ALA A 51 15.08 -10.82 15.89
CA ALA A 51 16.06 -10.15 15.03
C ALA A 51 17.12 -11.11 14.46
N THR A 52 17.43 -12.18 15.16
CA THR A 52 18.38 -13.19 14.71
C THR A 52 17.75 -14.31 13.86
N ASN A 53 16.42 -14.45 13.93
CA ASN A 53 15.67 -15.45 13.17
C ASN A 53 15.23 -14.97 11.78
N GLY A 54 15.60 -13.76 11.38
CA GLY A 54 15.18 -13.17 10.11
C GLY A 54 13.71 -12.73 10.05
N CYS A 55 13.00 -12.75 11.18
CA CYS A 55 11.60 -12.34 11.25
C CYS A 55 11.42 -10.82 11.43
N THR A 56 12.46 -10.12 11.85
CA THR A 56 12.42 -8.67 12.06
C THR A 56 13.58 -8.02 11.34
N THR A 57 13.28 -7.08 10.46
CA THR A 57 14.27 -6.23 9.82
C THR A 57 14.16 -4.82 10.39
N VAL A 58 15.27 -4.27 10.88
CA VAL A 58 15.32 -2.91 11.41
C VAL A 58 16.28 -2.09 10.59
N LEU A 59 15.78 -0.97 10.05
CA LEU A 59 16.55 0.02 9.33
C LEU A 59 16.59 1.30 10.16
N ASP A 60 17.78 1.83 10.43
CA ASP A 60 17.96 3.06 11.23
C ASP A 60 17.31 4.29 10.55
N LYS A 61 17.17 4.24 9.24
CA LYS A 61 16.51 5.24 8.42
C LYS A 61 15.54 4.58 7.46
N THR A 62 14.61 5.38 6.95
CA THR A 62 13.69 4.89 5.92
C THR A 62 14.44 4.54 4.64
N ASP A 63 14.07 3.46 4.01
CA ASP A 63 14.31 3.28 2.57
C ASP A 63 13.34 4.17 1.77
N ALA A 64 13.42 4.14 0.45
CA ALA A 64 12.50 4.92 -0.39
C ALA A 64 11.05 4.46 -0.12
N THR A 65 10.24 5.35 0.44
CA THR A 65 8.86 5.07 0.83
C THR A 65 8.02 6.34 0.83
N ARG A 66 6.70 6.17 0.94
CA ARG A 66 5.74 7.23 1.21
C ARG A 66 4.88 6.85 2.41
N GLU A 67 4.39 7.85 3.12
CA GLU A 67 3.34 7.64 4.11
C GLU A 67 1.98 7.53 3.42
N LYS A 68 1.02 6.89 4.10
CA LYS A 68 -0.31 6.64 3.57
C LYS A 68 -1.01 7.92 3.13
N PRO A 69 -1.60 7.97 1.92
CA PRO A 69 -2.48 9.05 1.53
C PRO A 69 -3.75 9.04 2.37
N PHE A 70 -4.32 10.20 2.64
CA PHE A 70 -5.52 10.31 3.47
C PHE A 70 -6.48 11.39 2.99
N LEU A 71 -7.76 11.13 3.19
CA LEU A 71 -8.83 12.07 2.94
C LEU A 71 -8.90 13.07 4.09
N TYR A 72 -9.03 14.35 3.77
CA TYR A 72 -9.23 15.42 4.75
C TYR A 72 -10.17 16.51 4.22
N PHE A 73 -10.72 17.29 5.12
CA PHE A 73 -11.49 18.46 4.77
C PHE A 73 -10.58 19.69 4.78
N ASP A 74 -10.55 20.42 3.70
CA ASP A 74 -9.78 21.64 3.54
C ASP A 74 -10.69 22.83 3.83
N GLU A 75 -10.52 23.48 4.97
CA GLU A 75 -11.32 24.59 5.43
C GLU A 75 -11.16 25.85 4.55
N ASP A 76 -9.98 26.05 3.96
CA ASP A 76 -9.69 27.21 3.11
C ASP A 76 -10.49 27.16 1.79
N THR A 77 -10.74 25.97 1.29
CA THR A 77 -11.46 25.75 0.03
C THR A 77 -12.85 25.15 0.20
N ASP A 78 -13.27 24.94 1.45
CA ASP A 78 -14.56 24.31 1.82
C ASP A 78 -14.82 23.01 1.05
N SER A 79 -13.80 22.14 0.97
CA SER A 79 -13.88 20.93 0.15
C SER A 79 -13.04 19.78 0.69
N TYR A 80 -13.46 18.54 0.38
CA TYR A 80 -12.65 17.38 0.65
C TYR A 80 -11.53 17.21 -0.37
N LYS A 81 -10.34 16.86 0.13
CA LYS A 81 -9.15 16.57 -0.66
C LYS A 81 -8.46 15.30 -0.14
N VAL A 82 -7.64 14.69 -0.98
CA VAL A 82 -6.72 13.63 -0.57
C VAL A 82 -5.32 14.21 -0.53
N PHE A 83 -4.70 14.18 0.64
CA PHE A 83 -3.28 14.51 0.78
C PHE A 83 -2.43 13.29 0.43
N VAL A 84 -1.44 13.51 -0.42
CA VAL A 84 -0.48 12.50 -0.89
C VAL A 84 0.90 12.91 -0.39
N PRO A 85 1.43 12.22 0.62
CA PRO A 85 2.77 12.50 1.14
C PRO A 85 3.87 12.32 0.09
N ALA A 86 4.93 13.11 0.19
CA ALA A 86 6.08 13.00 -0.71
C ALA A 86 6.91 11.73 -0.41
N VAL A 87 7.65 11.27 -1.41
CA VAL A 87 8.66 10.22 -1.21
C VAL A 87 9.68 10.65 -0.17
N ARG A 88 10.01 9.76 0.74
CA ARG A 88 11.02 9.93 1.79
C ARG A 88 12.10 8.87 1.62
N LYS A 89 13.34 9.28 1.84
CA LYS A 89 14.51 8.39 1.88
C LYS A 89 15.50 8.90 2.93
N ASP A 90 16.18 7.99 3.59
CA ASP A 90 17.20 8.30 4.60
C ASP A 90 16.69 9.20 5.75
N THR A 91 15.41 9.10 6.09
CA THR A 91 14.75 9.90 7.13
C THR A 91 14.42 9.08 8.38
N THR A 92 14.02 9.76 9.44
CA THR A 92 13.54 9.17 10.68
C THR A 92 12.23 9.83 11.12
N GLY A 93 11.43 9.12 11.90
CA GLY A 93 10.13 9.59 12.38
C GLY A 93 9.10 9.74 11.26
N VAL A 94 7.99 10.40 11.56
CA VAL A 94 6.94 10.75 10.61
C VAL A 94 7.20 12.10 9.93
N SER A 95 6.56 12.36 8.79
CA SER A 95 6.72 13.63 8.07
C SER A 95 5.76 14.73 8.53
N TRP A 96 4.72 14.36 9.27
CA TRP A 96 3.64 15.23 9.72
C TRP A 96 3.72 15.53 11.22
N SER A 97 3.06 16.60 11.65
CA SER A 97 2.86 16.98 13.03
C SER A 97 1.40 17.38 13.26
N GLU A 98 1.05 17.77 14.47
CA GLU A 98 -0.30 18.23 14.83
C GLU A 98 -0.82 19.36 13.92
N ASN A 99 0.07 20.25 13.48
CA ASN A 99 -0.29 21.46 12.72
C ASN A 99 0.32 21.49 11.31
N ASP A 100 0.90 20.39 10.82
CA ASP A 100 1.56 20.33 9.52
C ASP A 100 1.44 18.92 8.92
N MET A 101 0.80 18.81 7.76
CA MET A 101 0.68 17.54 7.04
C MET A 101 2.01 17.06 6.44
N GLY A 102 3.07 17.86 6.53
CA GLY A 102 4.36 17.55 5.95
C GLY A 102 4.45 17.83 4.45
N LYS A 103 5.53 17.37 3.84
CA LYS A 103 5.72 17.53 2.39
C LYS A 103 4.81 16.58 1.62
N GLY A 104 4.14 17.10 0.59
CA GLY A 104 3.24 16.32 -0.23
C GLY A 104 2.47 17.21 -1.21
N LYS A 105 1.38 16.66 -1.72
CA LYS A 105 0.44 17.37 -2.59
C LYS A 105 -0.99 17.03 -2.20
N SER A 106 -1.89 18.00 -2.31
CA SER A 106 -3.32 17.81 -2.13
C SER A 106 -4.00 17.64 -3.48
N LEU A 107 -4.82 16.63 -3.61
CA LEU A 107 -5.60 16.33 -4.81
C LEU A 107 -7.09 16.54 -4.49
N GLY A 108 -7.78 17.31 -5.33
CA GLY A 108 -9.23 17.45 -5.23
C GLY A 108 -9.96 16.15 -5.60
N LEU A 109 -11.14 15.92 -5.04
CA LEU A 109 -11.94 14.74 -5.33
C LEU A 109 -12.38 14.63 -6.81
N ASN A 110 -12.33 15.71 -7.57
CA ASN A 110 -12.55 15.69 -9.02
C ASN A 110 -11.49 14.89 -9.81
N SER A 111 -10.34 14.57 -9.19
CA SER A 111 -9.32 13.69 -9.75
C SER A 111 -9.50 12.21 -9.34
N PHE A 112 -10.56 11.89 -8.62
CA PHE A 112 -10.88 10.54 -8.17
C PHE A 112 -12.21 10.06 -8.75
N TYR A 113 -12.23 8.79 -9.11
CA TYR A 113 -13.46 8.03 -9.24
C TYR A 113 -13.84 7.49 -7.88
N ILE A 114 -15.01 7.86 -7.39
CA ILE A 114 -15.52 7.42 -6.08
C ILE A 114 -16.40 6.21 -6.31
N ALA A 115 -15.84 5.03 -6.09
CA ALA A 115 -16.55 3.79 -6.33
C ALA A 115 -17.48 3.43 -5.15
N ASN A 116 -18.63 2.88 -5.51
CA ASN A 116 -19.64 2.39 -4.58
C ASN A 116 -19.84 0.86 -4.80
N PRO A 117 -19.69 0.03 -3.76
CA PRO A 117 -19.76 -1.43 -3.89
C PRO A 117 -21.14 -1.94 -4.34
N ASP A 118 -22.21 -1.17 -4.17
CA ASP A 118 -23.57 -1.58 -4.53
C ASP A 118 -23.88 -1.42 -6.03
N VAL A 119 -23.10 -0.59 -6.74
CA VAL A 119 -23.39 -0.26 -8.15
C VAL A 119 -22.21 -0.43 -9.08
N ASP A 120 -20.97 -0.32 -8.58
CA ASP A 120 -19.78 -0.40 -9.41
C ASP A 120 -19.28 -1.83 -9.62
N THR A 121 -18.82 -2.06 -10.83
CA THR A 121 -18.21 -3.30 -11.27
C THR A 121 -16.74 -3.08 -11.61
N ALA A 122 -15.99 -4.16 -11.83
CA ALA A 122 -14.62 -4.03 -12.32
C ALA A 122 -14.56 -3.23 -13.65
N ASP A 123 -15.56 -3.34 -14.52
CA ASP A 123 -15.59 -2.59 -15.78
C ASP A 123 -15.74 -1.08 -15.57
N THR A 124 -16.64 -0.65 -14.68
CA THR A 124 -16.83 0.79 -14.41
C THR A 124 -15.61 1.40 -13.78
N ILE A 125 -15.00 0.69 -12.83
CA ILE A 125 -13.76 1.12 -12.18
C ILE A 125 -12.61 1.19 -13.18
N ASN A 126 -12.41 0.14 -13.99
CA ASN A 126 -11.35 0.10 -15.00
C ASN A 126 -11.52 1.18 -16.07
N ALA A 127 -12.76 1.47 -16.46
CA ALA A 127 -13.02 2.58 -17.40
C ALA A 127 -12.63 3.95 -16.83
N ALA A 128 -12.79 4.15 -15.53
CA ALA A 128 -12.35 5.37 -14.86
C ALA A 128 -10.82 5.43 -14.72
N LEU A 129 -10.19 4.36 -14.24
CA LEU A 129 -8.73 4.26 -14.14
C LEU A 129 -8.06 4.43 -15.50
N GLY A 130 -8.62 3.84 -16.56
CA GLY A 130 -8.15 3.98 -17.94
C GLY A 130 -8.20 5.43 -18.48
N LYS A 131 -8.99 6.30 -17.88
CA LYS A 131 -9.02 7.75 -18.17
C LYS A 131 -8.05 8.55 -17.31
N GLY A 132 -7.26 7.90 -16.44
CA GLY A 132 -6.29 8.54 -15.56
C GLY A 132 -6.86 9.05 -14.23
N TYR A 133 -8.09 8.67 -13.86
CA TYR A 133 -8.59 8.95 -12.51
C TYR A 133 -7.87 8.10 -11.47
N ASN A 134 -7.72 8.65 -10.27
CA ASN A 134 -7.43 7.88 -9.07
C ASN A 134 -8.71 7.16 -8.61
N LEU A 135 -8.58 6.20 -7.71
CA LEU A 135 -9.70 5.43 -7.17
C LEU A 135 -9.86 5.70 -5.68
N LEU A 136 -11.04 6.13 -5.28
CA LEU A 136 -11.47 6.21 -3.90
C LEU A 136 -12.59 5.21 -3.67
N LEU A 137 -12.36 4.22 -2.82
CA LEU A 137 -13.32 3.16 -2.56
C LEU A 137 -14.15 3.48 -1.32
N GLN A 138 -15.46 3.55 -1.46
CA GLN A 138 -16.36 3.59 -0.32
C GLN A 138 -16.28 2.27 0.48
N PRO A 139 -16.58 2.30 1.79
CA PRO A 139 -16.63 1.07 2.60
C PRO A 139 -17.61 0.06 2.02
N GLY A 140 -17.19 -1.21 1.96
CA GLY A 140 -18.05 -2.30 1.52
C GLY A 140 -17.30 -3.43 0.84
N ILE A 141 -18.03 -4.38 0.28
CA ILE A 141 -17.51 -5.57 -0.36
C ILE A 141 -17.76 -5.49 -1.88
N TYR A 142 -16.66 -5.37 -2.62
CA TYR A 142 -16.64 -5.35 -4.08
C TYR A 142 -16.44 -6.77 -4.60
N LYS A 143 -17.44 -7.32 -5.27
CA LYS A 143 -17.36 -8.66 -5.88
C LYS A 143 -16.84 -8.54 -7.30
N LEU A 144 -15.58 -8.92 -7.49
CA LEU A 144 -14.89 -8.75 -8.77
C LEU A 144 -14.96 -10.02 -9.62
N ASP A 145 -15.26 -9.88 -10.90
CA ASP A 145 -15.20 -10.92 -11.91
C ASP A 145 -13.97 -10.82 -12.81
N LYS A 146 -13.19 -9.77 -12.66
CA LYS A 146 -11.90 -9.52 -13.33
C LYS A 146 -11.07 -8.55 -12.51
N ALA A 147 -9.80 -8.41 -12.85
CA ALA A 147 -8.87 -7.53 -12.19
C ALA A 147 -9.26 -6.04 -12.30
N ILE A 148 -8.95 -5.29 -11.27
CA ILE A 148 -8.83 -3.83 -11.34
C ILE A 148 -7.44 -3.54 -11.92
N GLU A 149 -7.42 -2.88 -13.08
CA GLU A 149 -6.21 -2.62 -13.87
C GLU A 149 -5.68 -1.21 -13.59
N VAL A 150 -4.56 -1.11 -12.89
CA VAL A 150 -3.86 0.15 -12.64
C VAL A 150 -2.76 0.29 -13.69
N THR A 151 -2.95 1.18 -14.65
CA THR A 151 -2.10 1.30 -15.85
C THR A 151 -1.38 2.63 -16.00
N HIS A 152 -1.61 3.56 -15.07
CA HIS A 152 -1.00 4.89 -15.08
C HIS A 152 -0.09 5.08 -13.88
N GLU A 153 1.05 5.73 -14.11
CA GLU A 153 1.95 6.12 -13.03
C GLU A 153 1.25 7.03 -12.01
N ASN A 154 1.69 6.94 -10.77
CA ASN A 154 1.22 7.78 -9.66
C ASN A 154 -0.29 7.64 -9.36
N THR A 155 -0.92 6.57 -9.81
CA THR A 155 -2.32 6.27 -9.48
C THR A 155 -2.45 5.93 -8.00
N ILE A 156 -3.48 6.49 -7.36
CA ILE A 156 -3.83 6.21 -5.98
C ILE A 156 -5.07 5.34 -5.95
N VAL A 157 -5.00 4.23 -5.24
CA VAL A 157 -6.14 3.37 -4.87
C VAL A 157 -6.29 3.46 -3.36
N LEU A 158 -7.25 4.23 -2.90
CA LEU A 158 -7.48 4.49 -1.48
C LEU A 158 -8.84 3.94 -1.04
N GLY A 159 -8.79 2.93 -0.18
CA GLY A 159 -9.99 2.39 0.47
C GLY A 159 -10.33 3.16 1.74
N LEU A 160 -11.60 3.49 1.91
CA LEU A 160 -12.15 4.02 3.15
C LEU A 160 -12.82 2.88 3.93
N GLY A 161 -12.60 2.84 5.24
CA GLY A 161 -13.23 1.83 6.11
C GLY A 161 -12.89 0.38 5.73
N MET A 162 -11.67 0.13 5.26
CA MET A 162 -11.21 -1.21 4.86
C MET A 162 -12.08 -1.83 3.77
N ALA A 163 -12.26 -1.12 2.67
CA ALA A 163 -12.94 -1.64 1.48
C ALA A 163 -12.38 -3.02 1.07
N THR A 164 -13.26 -3.97 0.82
CA THR A 164 -12.86 -5.37 0.61
C THR A 164 -13.13 -5.80 -0.84
N PHE A 165 -12.10 -6.31 -1.51
CA PHE A 165 -12.26 -7.01 -2.78
C PHE A 165 -12.36 -8.52 -2.53
N THR A 166 -13.34 -9.15 -3.17
CA THR A 166 -13.51 -10.61 -3.16
C THR A 166 -13.93 -11.10 -4.53
N SER A 167 -13.70 -12.39 -4.83
CA SER A 167 -14.15 -12.96 -6.09
C SER A 167 -15.67 -13.02 -6.15
N SER A 168 -16.23 -12.72 -7.32
CA SER A 168 -17.60 -13.07 -7.65
C SER A 168 -17.73 -14.59 -7.82
N ASP A 169 -18.91 -15.07 -8.22
CA ASP A 169 -19.09 -16.48 -8.56
C ASP A 169 -18.31 -16.91 -9.82
N LYS A 170 -17.80 -15.93 -10.58
CA LYS A 170 -16.88 -16.14 -11.69
C LYS A 170 -15.44 -16.15 -11.18
N ASN A 171 -14.62 -16.99 -11.78
CA ASN A 171 -13.21 -17.04 -11.46
C ASN A 171 -12.51 -15.72 -11.82
N THR A 172 -11.73 -15.20 -10.88
CA THR A 172 -10.93 -13.98 -11.04
C THR A 172 -9.47 -14.32 -10.82
N ASP A 173 -8.62 -14.06 -11.80
CA ASP A 173 -7.20 -14.38 -11.72
C ASP A 173 -6.47 -13.52 -10.68
N THR A 174 -6.76 -12.23 -10.66
CA THR A 174 -6.21 -11.29 -9.67
C THR A 174 -7.23 -10.21 -9.33
N PHE A 175 -7.11 -9.58 -8.16
CA PHE A 175 -7.98 -8.46 -7.80
C PHE A 175 -7.43 -7.13 -8.26
N ILE A 176 -6.14 -6.90 -8.05
CA ILE A 176 -5.49 -5.67 -8.50
C ILE A 176 -4.25 -6.04 -9.29
N ARG A 177 -4.16 -5.53 -10.49
CA ARG A 177 -2.97 -5.60 -11.33
C ARG A 177 -2.43 -4.20 -11.56
N VAL A 178 -1.20 -3.99 -11.13
CA VAL A 178 -0.41 -2.82 -11.46
C VAL A 178 0.43 -3.20 -12.67
N ALA A 179 -0.15 -3.07 -13.85
CA ALA A 179 0.48 -3.54 -15.08
C ALA A 179 1.35 -2.45 -15.70
N GLY A 180 2.48 -2.86 -16.22
CA GLY A 180 3.37 -2.01 -16.99
C GLY A 180 2.83 -1.78 -18.40
N LYS A 181 1.87 -0.88 -18.55
CA LYS A 181 1.31 -0.47 -19.85
C LYS A 181 1.58 1.00 -20.09
N LYS A 182 2.26 1.30 -21.19
CA LYS A 182 2.46 2.66 -21.65
C LYS A 182 1.33 3.04 -22.61
N TRP A 183 0.63 4.09 -22.24
CA TRP A 183 -0.40 4.68 -23.06
C TRP A 183 0.17 5.78 -23.97
N ASN A 184 -0.43 5.97 -25.13
CA ASN A 184 -0.18 7.16 -25.94
C ASN A 184 -0.68 8.43 -25.23
N SER A 185 -0.34 9.60 -25.75
CA SER A 185 -0.58 10.89 -25.11
C SER A 185 -2.05 11.23 -24.83
N ASP A 186 -2.98 10.63 -25.56
CA ASP A 186 -4.42 10.82 -25.39
C ASP A 186 -5.13 9.67 -24.65
N TYR A 187 -4.36 8.70 -24.14
CA TYR A 187 -4.85 7.53 -23.41
C TYR A 187 -5.81 6.63 -24.19
N THR A 188 -5.74 6.64 -25.52
CA THR A 188 -6.63 5.83 -26.36
C THR A 188 -6.06 4.48 -26.77
N LYS A 189 -4.72 4.31 -26.67
CA LYS A 189 -4.02 3.08 -27.09
C LYS A 189 -2.85 2.76 -26.19
N VAL A 190 -2.72 1.48 -25.83
CA VAL A 190 -1.50 0.93 -25.22
C VAL A 190 -0.44 0.75 -26.29
N GLU A 191 0.71 1.40 -26.15
CA GLU A 191 1.84 1.33 -27.08
C GLU A 191 2.75 0.15 -26.78
N GLU A 192 3.08 -0.01 -25.50
CA GLU A 192 3.98 -1.06 -25.04
C GLU A 192 3.71 -1.44 -23.57
N ASN A 193 4.19 -2.60 -23.15
CA ASN A 193 4.30 -2.92 -21.74
C ASN A 193 5.59 -2.34 -21.17
N TYR A 194 5.50 -1.66 -20.05
CA TYR A 194 6.65 -1.14 -19.32
C TYR A 194 6.32 -1.13 -17.82
N ASP A 195 7.34 -0.97 -17.02
CA ASP A 195 7.16 -0.87 -15.58
C ASP A 195 6.70 0.54 -15.19
N ILE A 196 5.78 0.64 -14.23
CA ILE A 196 5.23 1.91 -13.74
C ILE A 196 5.57 2.12 -12.27
N GLY A 197 5.90 3.36 -11.94
CA GLY A 197 6.21 3.77 -10.57
C GLY A 197 5.12 4.61 -9.92
N GLY A 198 5.26 4.82 -8.62
CA GLY A 198 4.48 5.77 -7.85
C GLY A 198 3.04 5.37 -7.55
N VAL A 199 2.64 4.16 -7.85
CA VAL A 199 1.29 3.66 -7.51
C VAL A 199 1.19 3.45 -6.01
N GLU A 200 0.13 3.98 -5.41
CA GLU A 200 -0.16 3.84 -3.98
C GLU A 200 -1.47 3.07 -3.79
N ILE A 201 -1.40 1.92 -3.12
CA ILE A 201 -2.58 1.13 -2.76
C ILE A 201 -2.69 1.12 -1.25
N ALA A 202 -3.79 1.62 -0.71
CA ALA A 202 -3.94 1.79 0.72
C ALA A 202 -5.36 1.50 1.22
N GLY A 203 -5.44 0.94 2.44
CA GLY A 203 -6.70 0.78 3.16
C GLY A 203 -7.65 -0.26 2.55
N VAL A 204 -7.15 -1.35 1.98
CA VAL A 204 -7.95 -2.38 1.32
C VAL A 204 -7.71 -3.77 1.92
N ILE A 205 -8.76 -4.59 1.88
CA ILE A 205 -8.69 -6.03 2.16
C ILE A 205 -8.84 -6.78 0.84
N LEU A 206 -7.94 -7.69 0.57
CA LEU A 206 -7.98 -8.61 -0.56
C LEU A 206 -8.32 -10.01 -0.04
N ASP A 207 -9.56 -10.43 -0.24
CA ASP A 207 -10.08 -11.71 0.25
C ASP A 207 -10.18 -12.69 -0.91
N ALA A 208 -9.37 -13.74 -0.89
CA ALA A 208 -9.29 -14.73 -1.97
C ALA A 208 -10.65 -15.31 -2.39
N GLY A 209 -11.59 -15.41 -1.46
CA GLY A 209 -12.86 -16.07 -1.74
C GLY A 209 -12.62 -17.54 -2.16
N LYS A 210 -13.29 -17.98 -3.23
CA LYS A 210 -13.19 -19.38 -3.67
C LYS A 210 -12.25 -19.62 -4.84
N HIS A 211 -11.95 -18.60 -5.64
CA HIS A 211 -11.42 -18.79 -6.99
C HIS A 211 -10.39 -17.75 -7.43
N THR A 212 -9.66 -17.16 -6.51
CA THR A 212 -8.64 -16.18 -6.88
C THR A 212 -7.24 -16.77 -6.77
N ASN A 213 -6.50 -16.78 -7.87
CA ASN A 213 -5.14 -17.31 -7.89
C ASN A 213 -4.13 -16.32 -7.35
N THR A 214 -4.32 -15.03 -7.62
CA THR A 214 -3.43 -13.95 -7.21
C THR A 214 -4.25 -12.82 -6.61
N LEU A 215 -3.85 -12.30 -5.46
CA LEU A 215 -4.55 -11.18 -4.83
C LEU A 215 -4.07 -9.84 -5.38
N LEU A 216 -2.77 -9.70 -5.57
CA LEU A 216 -2.13 -8.47 -6.05
C LEU A 216 -0.94 -8.84 -6.94
N GLU A 217 -0.90 -8.23 -8.11
CA GLU A 217 0.21 -8.33 -9.06
C GLU A 217 0.79 -6.94 -9.31
N VAL A 218 2.11 -6.77 -9.15
CA VAL A 218 2.80 -5.50 -9.37
C VAL A 218 3.96 -5.73 -10.33
N GLY A 219 3.96 -4.99 -11.45
CA GLY A 219 4.96 -5.12 -12.49
C GLY A 219 4.72 -6.32 -13.42
N TYR A 220 5.72 -6.68 -14.19
CA TYR A 220 5.70 -7.82 -15.09
C TYR A 220 7.02 -8.60 -15.03
N GLU A 221 6.98 -9.87 -15.41
CA GLU A 221 8.16 -10.72 -15.44
C GLU A 221 9.24 -10.14 -16.38
N GLY A 222 10.46 -9.98 -15.86
CA GLY A 222 11.58 -9.40 -16.60
C GLY A 222 11.66 -7.86 -16.52
N ALA A 223 10.76 -7.21 -15.82
CA ALA A 223 10.91 -5.78 -15.49
C ALA A 223 12.21 -5.55 -14.72
N ASN A 224 12.96 -4.54 -15.12
CA ASN A 224 14.23 -4.18 -14.48
C ASN A 224 14.41 -2.66 -14.49
N VAL A 225 13.48 -1.97 -13.84
CA VAL A 225 13.52 -0.50 -13.70
C VAL A 225 13.70 -0.13 -12.24
N ASP A 226 14.61 0.78 -11.96
CA ASP A 226 14.83 1.34 -10.64
C ASP A 226 13.75 2.39 -10.31
N HIS A 227 12.83 2.04 -9.43
CA HIS A 227 11.77 2.94 -8.95
C HIS A 227 12.11 3.63 -7.62
N SER A 228 13.36 3.62 -7.17
CA SER A 228 13.76 4.20 -5.86
C SER A 228 13.39 5.69 -5.70
N ASN A 229 13.25 6.42 -6.80
CA ASN A 229 12.82 7.83 -6.79
C ASN A 229 11.30 8.01 -6.83
N ASN A 230 10.56 6.98 -7.25
CA ASN A 230 9.10 6.99 -7.34
C ASN A 230 8.54 5.58 -7.08
N PRO A 231 8.69 5.03 -5.86
CA PRO A 231 8.32 3.67 -5.57
C PRO A 231 6.80 3.46 -5.57
N CYS A 232 6.37 2.27 -5.97
CA CYS A 232 5.03 1.78 -5.63
C CYS A 232 4.99 1.46 -4.14
N VAL A 233 3.88 1.80 -3.47
CA VAL A 233 3.73 1.65 -2.02
C VAL A 233 2.42 0.96 -1.68
N LEU A 234 2.49 0.00 -0.78
CA LEU A 234 1.34 -0.71 -0.22
C LEU A 234 1.23 -0.39 1.27
N GLN A 235 0.07 0.09 1.72
CA GLN A 235 -0.13 0.45 3.11
C GLN A 235 -1.52 0.04 3.59
N ASP A 236 -1.59 -0.54 4.79
CA ASP A 236 -2.83 -1.08 5.33
C ASP A 236 -3.55 -2.00 4.32
N VAL A 237 -2.76 -2.83 3.61
CA VAL A 237 -3.28 -3.86 2.70
C VAL A 237 -3.28 -5.20 3.43
N ILE A 238 -4.45 -5.79 3.55
CA ILE A 238 -4.62 -7.08 4.21
C ILE A 238 -4.97 -8.13 3.16
N CYS A 239 -4.14 -9.17 3.06
CA CYS A 239 -4.39 -10.32 2.21
C CYS A 239 -4.92 -11.47 3.05
N ARG A 240 -6.10 -11.97 2.70
CA ARG A 240 -6.76 -13.10 3.36
C ARG A 240 -6.96 -14.25 2.37
N VAL A 241 -6.41 -15.41 2.69
CA VAL A 241 -6.50 -16.67 1.94
C VAL A 241 -7.08 -17.79 2.79
#